data_9817447a9a12d9ea4a2fc92b4f5a72f1
#
_entry.id   9817447a9a12d9ea4a2fc92b4f5a72f1
#
_cell.length_a   1.000
_cell.length_b   1.000
_cell.length_c   1.000
_cell.angle_alpha   90.00
_cell.angle_beta   90.00
_cell.angle_gamma   90.00
#
_symmetry.space_group_name_H-M   'P 1'
#
loop_
_entity.id
_entity.type
_entity.pdbx_description
1 polymer ?
#
loop_
_entity_poly.entity_id
_entity_poly.type
_entity_poly.pdbx_seq_one_letter_code
_entity_poly.pdbx_strand_id
1 'polypeptide(L)'
;MMTGTAHALQGKRIGVFGKGGAGKSTVVVLLARALRRRGYEVCVVDADSTNVGLAAGFGLERVPEPLLHRFGGTVFTGGAVTCPVDDPTPLPSPRIDLDAVEPAYVSGDGAGLSLLSLGKITEDGPGAGCDGPVAKIARDLEVERGGRDVLTLLDFKAGFEDWARGVITTLDWAVVVVDPTTAAVDMAGHMDDVVRRIRAGAAPATHHLDDPRLVEIAEALYRDARVRGTVCVLNKVPDAESEAYLRAALARHAITPVAAIHEDRALAGAWMRGDPLEADGRAKDAAAIVEALEAAEAVAA
;
A
#
# COMPACT_ATOMS: atom_id res chain seq x y z
N MET A 1 -31.38 -11.00 16.21
CA MET A 1 -30.77 -11.09 14.88
C MET A 1 -29.95 -9.85 14.69
N MET A 2 -28.63 -9.93 14.91
CA MET A 2 -27.73 -8.83 14.58
C MET A 2 -27.55 -8.88 13.04
N THR A 3 -28.11 -7.92 12.34
CA THR A 3 -27.83 -7.67 10.94
C THR A 3 -26.32 -7.41 10.84
N GLY A 4 -25.59 -8.39 10.28
CA GLY A 4 -24.17 -8.22 10.03
C GLY A 4 -23.97 -7.00 9.15
N THR A 5 -23.40 -5.95 9.70
CA THR A 5 -22.83 -4.86 8.92
C THR A 5 -21.79 -5.50 8.00
N ALA A 6 -22.10 -5.60 6.72
CA ALA A 6 -21.12 -5.97 5.73
C ALA A 6 -19.91 -5.04 5.93
N HIS A 7 -18.73 -5.60 6.15
CA HIS A 7 -17.51 -4.82 6.37
C HIS A 7 -17.26 -3.99 5.11
N ALA A 8 -17.40 -2.66 5.22
CA ALA A 8 -17.36 -1.75 4.06
C ALA A 8 -16.07 -1.85 3.25
N LEU A 9 -14.97 -2.20 3.91
CA LEU A 9 -13.65 -2.33 3.28
C LEU A 9 -13.32 -3.77 2.83
N GLN A 10 -14.25 -4.72 2.95
CA GLN A 10 -13.98 -6.09 2.48
C GLN A 10 -13.71 -6.12 0.98
N GLY A 11 -12.66 -6.80 0.55
CA GLY A 11 -12.21 -6.86 -0.83
C GLY A 11 -11.59 -5.57 -1.37
N LYS A 12 -11.41 -4.53 -0.52
CA LYS A 12 -10.76 -3.29 -0.94
C LYS A 12 -9.25 -3.40 -0.92
N ARG A 13 -8.62 -2.64 -1.80
CA ARG A 13 -7.17 -2.52 -1.93
C ARG A 13 -6.75 -1.13 -1.48
N ILE A 14 -5.95 -1.07 -0.42
CA ILE A 14 -5.51 0.17 0.22
C ILE A 14 -3.99 0.25 0.15
N GLY A 15 -3.46 1.23 -0.58
CA GLY A 15 -2.03 1.48 -0.64
C GLY A 15 -1.57 2.47 0.42
N VAL A 16 -0.43 2.22 1.06
CA VAL A 16 0.18 3.13 2.04
C VAL A 16 1.42 3.77 1.43
N PHE A 17 1.42 5.08 1.35
CA PHE A 17 2.43 5.90 0.68
C PHE A 17 3.00 6.97 1.62
N GLY A 18 4.10 7.57 1.22
CA GLY A 18 4.73 8.65 1.95
C GLY A 18 6.23 8.73 1.69
N LYS A 19 6.84 9.78 2.20
CA LYS A 19 8.28 10.03 2.06
C LYS A 19 9.12 8.92 2.71
N GLY A 20 10.38 8.80 2.31
CA GLY A 20 11.36 7.93 2.97
C GLY A 20 11.48 8.29 4.44
N GLY A 21 11.36 7.29 5.31
CA GLY A 21 11.44 7.50 6.76
C GLY A 21 10.14 7.99 7.42
N ALA A 22 9.06 8.28 6.69
CA ALA A 22 7.79 8.74 7.28
C ALA A 22 7.10 7.70 8.20
N GLY A 23 7.53 6.43 8.15
CA GLY A 23 6.99 5.36 9.00
C GLY A 23 5.80 4.63 8.38
N LYS A 24 5.74 4.51 7.05
CA LYS A 24 4.70 3.78 6.32
C LYS A 24 4.47 2.38 6.88
N SER A 25 5.52 1.57 6.99
CA SER A 25 5.43 0.20 7.51
C SER A 25 4.89 0.14 8.94
N THR A 26 5.21 1.15 9.78
CA THR A 26 4.61 1.28 11.12
C THR A 26 3.09 1.49 11.01
N VAL A 27 2.66 2.41 10.14
CA VAL A 27 1.24 2.68 9.90
C VAL A 27 0.55 1.45 9.33
N VAL A 28 1.19 0.70 8.42
CA VAL A 28 0.67 -0.58 7.88
C VAL A 28 0.42 -1.58 9.00
N VAL A 29 1.38 -1.79 9.91
CA VAL A 29 1.22 -2.73 11.03
C VAL A 29 0.09 -2.29 11.97
N LEU A 30 0.04 -1.00 12.33
CA LEU A 30 -1.00 -0.45 13.21
C LEU A 30 -2.38 -0.57 12.56
N LEU A 31 -2.49 -0.22 11.29
CA LEU A 31 -3.75 -0.27 10.52
C LEU A 31 -4.24 -1.70 10.33
N ALA A 32 -3.35 -2.63 9.96
CA ALA A 32 -3.70 -4.05 9.83
C ALA A 32 -4.24 -4.62 11.14
N ARG A 33 -3.61 -4.32 12.28
CA ARG A 33 -4.08 -4.76 13.61
C ARG A 33 -5.42 -4.13 13.98
N ALA A 34 -5.65 -2.85 13.65
CA ALA A 34 -6.92 -2.19 13.88
C ALA A 34 -8.07 -2.78 13.04
N LEU A 35 -7.80 -3.08 11.77
CA LEU A 35 -8.75 -3.77 10.89
C LEU A 35 -9.07 -5.18 11.39
N ARG A 36 -8.05 -5.92 11.85
CA ARG A 36 -8.25 -7.24 12.46
C ARG A 36 -9.14 -7.19 13.71
N ARG A 37 -8.94 -6.20 14.59
CA ARG A 37 -9.80 -5.98 15.78
C ARG A 37 -11.26 -5.70 15.40
N ARG A 38 -11.52 -5.18 14.21
CA ARG A 38 -12.88 -4.96 13.66
C ARG A 38 -13.43 -6.17 12.91
N GLY A 39 -12.69 -7.30 12.88
CA GLY A 39 -13.13 -8.54 12.28
C GLY A 39 -12.86 -8.67 10.78
N TYR A 40 -12.11 -7.74 10.17
CA TYR A 40 -11.67 -7.90 8.79
C TYR A 40 -10.65 -9.03 8.68
N GLU A 41 -10.71 -9.77 7.61
CA GLU A 41 -9.60 -10.58 7.13
C GLU A 41 -8.67 -9.69 6.32
N VAL A 42 -7.38 -9.66 6.67
CA VAL A 42 -6.41 -8.72 6.12
C VAL A 42 -5.25 -9.46 5.48
N CYS A 43 -4.99 -9.20 4.21
CA CYS A 43 -3.72 -9.53 3.57
C CYS A 43 -2.85 -8.28 3.47
N VAL A 44 -1.67 -8.31 4.06
CA VAL A 44 -0.64 -7.31 3.87
C VAL A 44 0.28 -7.75 2.74
N VAL A 45 0.55 -6.84 1.82
CA VAL A 45 1.45 -7.06 0.69
C VAL A 45 2.66 -6.13 0.85
N ASP A 46 3.83 -6.71 1.09
CA ASP A 46 5.10 -5.99 1.10
C ASP A 46 5.53 -5.71 -0.34
N ALA A 47 5.28 -4.48 -0.79
CA ALA A 47 5.65 -3.97 -2.10
C ALA A 47 6.90 -3.06 -2.04
N ASP A 48 7.49 -2.86 -0.86
CA ASP A 48 8.78 -2.17 -0.73
C ASP A 48 9.93 -3.14 -0.96
N SER A 49 10.52 -3.08 -2.16
CA SER A 49 11.64 -3.93 -2.56
C SER A 49 12.92 -3.73 -1.73
N THR A 50 12.96 -2.75 -0.84
CA THR A 50 14.12 -2.41 -0.01
C THR A 50 13.90 -2.68 1.48
N ASN A 51 12.66 -2.83 1.94
CA ASN A 51 12.32 -3.11 3.33
C ASN A 51 12.20 -4.62 3.58
N VAL A 52 12.70 -5.08 4.73
CA VAL A 52 12.64 -6.50 5.15
C VAL A 52 11.99 -6.68 6.53
N GLY A 53 11.42 -5.62 7.09
CA GLY A 53 11.00 -5.58 8.50
C GLY A 53 9.56 -6.00 8.80
N LEU A 54 8.66 -6.08 7.81
CA LEU A 54 7.23 -6.26 8.07
C LEU A 54 6.90 -7.56 8.81
N ALA A 55 7.53 -8.69 8.44
CA ALA A 55 7.29 -9.97 9.12
C ALA A 55 7.61 -9.86 10.62
N ALA A 56 8.77 -9.28 10.98
CA ALA A 56 9.15 -9.01 12.37
C ALA A 56 8.16 -8.07 13.06
N GLY A 57 7.78 -6.97 12.42
CA GLY A 57 6.79 -6.00 12.94
C GLY A 57 5.44 -6.63 13.28
N PHE A 58 5.03 -7.66 12.54
CA PHE A 58 3.84 -8.47 12.84
C PHE A 58 4.09 -9.59 13.86
N GLY A 59 5.35 -9.94 14.16
CA GLY A 59 5.72 -11.09 14.99
C GLY A 59 5.59 -12.42 14.26
N LEU A 60 5.73 -12.43 12.93
CA LEU A 60 5.68 -13.63 12.14
C LEU A 60 7.06 -14.31 12.11
N GLU A 61 7.07 -15.63 12.22
CA GLU A 61 8.31 -16.42 12.29
C GLU A 61 9.08 -16.45 10.96
N ARG A 62 8.39 -16.21 9.84
CA ARG A 62 8.96 -16.36 8.50
C ARG A 62 8.60 -15.20 7.59
N VAL A 63 9.58 -14.72 6.84
CA VAL A 63 9.38 -13.85 5.69
C VAL A 63 8.92 -14.71 4.52
N PRO A 64 7.81 -14.36 3.82
CA PRO A 64 7.38 -15.10 2.63
C PRO A 64 8.41 -14.99 1.50
N GLU A 65 8.50 -16.03 0.66
CA GLU A 65 9.25 -15.92 -0.59
C GLU A 65 8.61 -14.89 -1.53
N PRO A 66 9.43 -14.21 -2.37
CA PRO A 66 8.94 -13.22 -3.31
C PRO A 66 7.98 -13.80 -4.35
N LEU A 67 6.78 -13.22 -4.48
CA LEU A 67 5.84 -13.57 -5.55
C LEU A 67 6.41 -13.32 -6.96
N LEU A 68 7.43 -12.47 -7.09
CA LEU A 68 8.14 -12.27 -8.35
C LEU A 68 8.66 -13.61 -8.91
N HIS A 69 9.15 -14.51 -8.07
CA HIS A 69 9.59 -15.85 -8.50
C HIS A 69 8.41 -16.68 -9.04
N ARG A 70 7.27 -16.63 -8.36
CA ARG A 70 6.06 -17.33 -8.79
C ARG A 70 5.54 -16.82 -10.15
N PHE A 71 5.69 -15.52 -10.43
CA PHE A 71 5.32 -14.92 -11.70
C PHE A 71 6.41 -15.04 -12.79
N GLY A 72 7.46 -15.83 -12.57
CA GLY A 72 8.48 -16.16 -13.56
C GLY A 72 9.68 -15.22 -13.58
N GLY A 73 9.89 -14.42 -12.56
CA GLY A 73 11.05 -13.53 -12.43
C GLY A 73 10.98 -12.26 -13.26
N THR A 74 11.96 -11.38 -13.07
CA THR A 74 12.04 -10.09 -13.78
C THR A 74 12.60 -10.26 -15.19
N VAL A 75 12.10 -9.48 -16.14
CA VAL A 75 12.63 -9.42 -17.51
C VAL A 75 14.12 -9.07 -17.56
N PHE A 76 14.64 -8.35 -16.58
CA PHE A 76 16.06 -7.97 -16.51
C PHE A 76 17.00 -9.16 -16.26
N THR A 77 16.49 -10.26 -15.72
CA THR A 77 17.22 -11.51 -15.50
C THR A 77 16.72 -12.64 -16.42
N GLY A 78 16.01 -12.31 -17.49
CA GLY A 78 15.47 -13.28 -18.44
C GLY A 78 14.12 -13.87 -18.05
N GLY A 79 13.46 -13.31 -17.04
CA GLY A 79 12.13 -13.71 -16.61
C GLY A 79 10.99 -13.05 -17.42
N ALA A 80 9.75 -13.18 -16.92
CA ALA A 80 8.55 -12.81 -17.65
C ALA A 80 7.95 -11.45 -17.24
N VAL A 81 8.23 -10.96 -16.03
CA VAL A 81 7.60 -9.74 -15.51
C VAL A 81 8.33 -8.49 -15.98
N THR A 82 7.62 -7.67 -16.76
CA THR A 82 8.11 -6.42 -17.36
C THR A 82 7.86 -5.21 -16.46
N CYS A 83 8.42 -4.06 -16.84
CA CYS A 83 8.08 -2.77 -16.21
C CYS A 83 6.73 -2.28 -16.75
N PRO A 84 5.78 -1.87 -15.89
CA PRO A 84 4.46 -1.43 -16.35
C PRO A 84 4.45 -0.09 -17.11
N VAL A 85 5.57 0.66 -17.08
CA VAL A 85 5.73 1.89 -17.88
C VAL A 85 6.00 1.52 -19.34
N ASP A 86 6.89 0.55 -19.58
CA ASP A 86 7.27 0.11 -20.93
C ASP A 86 6.27 -0.89 -21.52
N ASP A 87 5.62 -1.66 -20.64
CA ASP A 87 4.61 -2.66 -21.01
C ASP A 87 3.45 -2.62 -19.99
N PRO A 88 2.40 -1.83 -20.26
CA PRO A 88 1.23 -1.70 -19.39
C PRO A 88 0.31 -2.93 -19.38
N THR A 89 0.56 -3.96 -20.21
CA THR A 89 -0.25 -5.19 -20.26
C THR A 89 -0.44 -5.78 -18.87
N PRO A 90 -1.65 -6.17 -18.47
CA PRO A 90 -1.87 -6.83 -17.20
C PRO A 90 -1.10 -8.14 -17.06
N LEU A 91 -0.73 -8.50 -15.84
CA LEU A 91 -0.14 -9.78 -15.51
C LEU A 91 -1.11 -10.93 -15.87
N PRO A 92 -0.64 -11.99 -16.51
CA PRO A 92 -1.45 -13.19 -16.68
C PRO A 92 -1.73 -13.85 -15.30
N SER A 93 -3.00 -14.14 -15.03
CA SER A 93 -3.45 -14.82 -13.81
C SER A 93 -2.96 -14.17 -12.51
N PRO A 94 -3.27 -12.87 -12.28
CA PRO A 94 -2.74 -12.12 -11.14
C PRO A 94 -3.39 -12.47 -9.80
N ARG A 95 -4.36 -13.38 -9.78
CA ARG A 95 -5.15 -13.74 -8.60
C ARG A 95 -4.42 -14.81 -7.76
N ILE A 96 -4.33 -14.56 -6.46
CA ILE A 96 -3.77 -15.47 -5.45
C ILE A 96 -4.86 -15.84 -4.46
N ASP A 97 -5.16 -17.14 -4.37
CA ASP A 97 -5.97 -17.69 -3.27
C ASP A 97 -5.03 -18.08 -2.13
N LEU A 98 -5.22 -17.46 -0.97
CA LEU A 98 -4.39 -17.66 0.23
C LEU A 98 -4.48 -19.09 0.79
N ASP A 99 -5.53 -19.83 0.46
CA ASP A 99 -5.70 -21.23 0.88
C ASP A 99 -5.06 -22.23 -0.10
N ALA A 100 -4.83 -21.80 -1.35
CA ALA A 100 -4.30 -22.64 -2.41
C ALA A 100 -2.86 -22.31 -2.82
N VAL A 101 -2.35 -21.11 -2.47
CA VAL A 101 -0.98 -20.71 -2.77
C VAL A 101 0.01 -21.57 -1.98
N GLU A 102 1.17 -21.86 -2.60
CA GLU A 102 2.22 -22.65 -1.94
C GLU A 102 2.66 -21.96 -0.63
N PRO A 103 2.79 -22.74 0.46
CA PRO A 103 3.09 -22.17 1.79
C PRO A 103 4.34 -21.30 1.87
N ALA A 104 5.28 -21.46 0.94
CA ALA A 104 6.48 -20.63 0.88
C ALA A 104 6.17 -19.15 0.63
N TYR A 105 5.14 -18.85 -0.15
CA TYR A 105 4.79 -17.48 -0.57
C TYR A 105 3.87 -16.73 0.40
N VAL A 106 3.34 -17.36 1.42
CA VAL A 106 2.45 -16.75 2.40
C VAL A 106 2.95 -17.01 3.83
N SER A 107 2.92 -15.98 4.66
CA SER A 107 3.09 -16.08 6.11
C SER A 107 1.87 -15.49 6.81
N GLY A 108 1.56 -15.93 8.02
CA GLY A 108 0.39 -15.40 8.70
C GLY A 108 0.31 -15.84 10.17
N ASP A 109 -0.62 -15.24 10.92
CA ASP A 109 -0.84 -15.50 12.35
C ASP A 109 -1.86 -16.63 12.62
N GLY A 110 -2.41 -17.23 11.56
CA GLY A 110 -3.47 -18.24 11.67
C GLY A 110 -4.83 -17.69 12.17
N ALA A 111 -4.89 -16.39 12.47
CA ALA A 111 -6.07 -15.73 13.02
C ALA A 111 -6.71 -14.72 12.05
N GLY A 112 -6.25 -14.66 10.78
CA GLY A 112 -6.80 -13.87 9.69
C GLY A 112 -5.94 -12.68 9.25
N LEU A 113 -4.68 -12.63 9.67
CA LEU A 113 -3.63 -11.83 9.07
C LEU A 113 -2.78 -12.72 8.15
N SER A 114 -2.60 -12.28 6.92
CA SER A 114 -1.65 -12.89 5.98
C SER A 114 -0.66 -11.85 5.48
N LEU A 115 0.57 -12.26 5.20
CA LEU A 115 1.63 -11.46 4.62
C LEU A 115 2.13 -12.12 3.34
N LEU A 116 2.20 -11.35 2.26
CA LEU A 116 2.84 -11.68 1.00
C LEU A 116 4.01 -10.72 0.76
N SER A 117 5.07 -11.16 0.11
CA SER A 117 6.18 -10.31 -0.36
C SER A 117 6.20 -10.31 -1.88
N LEU A 118 6.35 -9.14 -2.53
CA LEU A 118 6.36 -9.08 -3.99
C LEU A 118 7.73 -9.35 -4.57
N GLY A 119 8.80 -8.86 -3.94
CA GLY A 119 10.17 -9.05 -4.41
C GLY A 119 11.16 -8.10 -3.77
N LYS A 120 12.42 -8.46 -3.81
CA LYS A 120 13.53 -7.64 -3.28
C LYS A 120 14.59 -7.46 -4.36
N ILE A 121 15.11 -6.23 -4.49
CA ILE A 121 16.09 -5.88 -5.55
C ILE A 121 17.44 -6.56 -5.35
N THR A 122 17.76 -6.96 -4.11
CA THR A 122 19.12 -7.38 -3.73
C THR A 122 19.48 -8.81 -4.12
N GLU A 123 18.53 -9.63 -4.53
CA GLU A 123 18.74 -11.06 -4.77
C GLU A 123 19.47 -11.34 -6.09
N ASP A 124 19.26 -10.50 -7.11
CA ASP A 124 19.79 -10.69 -8.46
C ASP A 124 21.07 -9.88 -8.75
N GLY A 125 21.57 -9.12 -7.80
CA GLY A 125 22.81 -8.36 -7.91
C GLY A 125 22.72 -7.08 -8.76
N PRO A 126 23.89 -6.45 -9.04
CA PRO A 126 23.94 -5.21 -9.81
C PRO A 126 23.45 -5.39 -11.25
N GLY A 127 22.60 -4.47 -11.72
CA GLY A 127 22.06 -4.49 -13.08
C GLY A 127 20.67 -5.09 -13.20
N ALA A 128 20.20 -5.85 -12.21
CA ALA A 128 18.83 -6.38 -12.13
C ALA A 128 17.85 -5.44 -11.40
N GLY A 129 18.31 -4.29 -10.95
CA GLY A 129 17.65 -3.43 -9.99
C GLY A 129 16.66 -2.44 -10.57
N CYS A 130 15.56 -2.90 -11.14
CA CYS A 130 14.41 -2.04 -11.42
C CYS A 130 13.18 -2.50 -10.63
N ASP A 131 12.52 -1.57 -9.93
CA ASP A 131 11.27 -1.84 -9.19
C ASP A 131 10.04 -2.01 -10.12
N GLY A 132 10.21 -1.82 -11.42
CA GLY A 132 9.12 -1.93 -12.39
C GLY A 132 8.34 -3.25 -12.30
N PRO A 133 9.01 -4.42 -12.35
CA PRO A 133 8.35 -5.71 -12.18
C PRO A 133 7.57 -5.85 -10.87
N VAL A 134 8.14 -5.39 -9.76
CA VAL A 134 7.46 -5.39 -8.44
C VAL A 134 6.23 -4.49 -8.48
N ALA A 135 6.35 -3.30 -9.07
CA ALA A 135 5.22 -2.38 -9.23
C ALA A 135 4.13 -2.96 -10.15
N LYS A 136 4.49 -3.72 -11.21
CA LYS A 136 3.51 -4.41 -12.07
C LYS A 136 2.72 -5.45 -11.27
N ILE A 137 3.41 -6.25 -10.46
CA ILE A 137 2.72 -7.20 -9.57
C ILE A 137 1.84 -6.46 -8.57
N ALA A 138 2.34 -5.41 -7.93
CA ALA A 138 1.57 -4.60 -6.98
C ALA A 138 0.31 -3.99 -7.61
N ARG A 139 0.38 -3.57 -8.88
CA ARG A 139 -0.75 -3.03 -9.62
C ARG A 139 -1.82 -4.09 -9.87
N ASP A 140 -1.42 -5.26 -10.34
CA ASP A 140 -2.35 -6.24 -10.91
C ASP A 140 -2.79 -7.32 -9.91
N LEU A 141 -2.04 -7.56 -8.83
CA LEU A 141 -2.31 -8.62 -7.85
C LEU A 141 -3.70 -8.49 -7.23
N GLU A 142 -4.50 -9.53 -7.30
CA GLU A 142 -5.75 -9.69 -6.58
C GLU A 142 -5.61 -10.82 -5.55
N VAL A 143 -6.12 -10.60 -4.35
CA VAL A 143 -6.01 -11.56 -3.25
C VAL A 143 -7.38 -12.02 -2.81
N GLU A 144 -7.58 -13.32 -2.78
CA GLU A 144 -8.79 -13.96 -2.27
C GLU A 144 -8.46 -15.07 -1.25
N ARG A 145 -9.47 -15.54 -0.55
CA ARG A 145 -9.43 -16.75 0.26
C ARG A 145 -10.72 -17.53 0.07
N GLY A 146 -10.61 -18.73 -0.49
CA GLY A 146 -11.76 -19.58 -0.76
C GLY A 146 -12.82 -18.89 -1.63
N GLY A 147 -12.43 -18.16 -2.66
CA GLY A 147 -13.30 -17.43 -3.59
C GLY A 147 -13.90 -16.12 -3.06
N ARG A 148 -13.44 -15.62 -1.90
CA ARG A 148 -13.86 -14.32 -1.35
C ARG A 148 -12.70 -13.35 -1.38
N ASP A 149 -12.89 -12.16 -1.96
CA ASP A 149 -11.89 -11.12 -1.98
C ASP A 149 -11.53 -10.68 -0.54
N VAL A 150 -10.23 -10.57 -0.25
CA VAL A 150 -9.67 -10.19 1.04
C VAL A 150 -9.31 -8.70 1.03
N LEU A 151 -9.51 -8.01 2.17
CA LEU A 151 -8.99 -6.65 2.31
C LEU A 151 -7.47 -6.68 2.19
N THR A 152 -6.93 -5.94 1.22
CA THR A 152 -5.50 -5.94 0.91
C THR A 152 -4.86 -4.60 1.27
N LEU A 153 -3.86 -4.61 2.17
CA LEU A 153 -3.01 -3.46 2.48
C LEU A 153 -1.67 -3.61 1.77
N LEU A 154 -1.29 -2.62 0.96
CA LEU A 154 0.00 -2.64 0.26
C LEU A 154 0.95 -1.61 0.88
N ASP A 155 2.11 -2.07 1.37
CA ASP A 155 3.21 -1.21 1.86
C ASP A 155 4.12 -0.86 0.71
N PHE A 156 4.04 0.37 0.21
CA PHE A 156 4.80 0.83 -0.94
C PHE A 156 6.14 1.47 -0.55
N LYS A 157 7.08 1.39 -1.46
CA LYS A 157 8.34 2.13 -1.39
C LYS A 157 8.10 3.64 -1.23
N ALA A 158 9.10 4.33 -0.73
CA ALA A 158 9.04 5.76 -0.57
C ALA A 158 8.99 6.51 -1.90
N GLY A 159 8.23 7.60 -1.95
CA GLY A 159 8.19 8.50 -3.08
C GLY A 159 7.02 8.29 -4.04
N PHE A 160 7.17 8.84 -5.26
CA PHE A 160 6.15 8.84 -6.32
C PHE A 160 6.35 7.75 -7.38
N GLU A 161 7.43 6.98 -7.30
CA GLU A 161 7.83 6.08 -8.39
C GLU A 161 6.75 5.05 -8.71
N ASP A 162 6.15 4.44 -7.70
CA ASP A 162 5.11 3.44 -7.91
C ASP A 162 3.81 4.06 -8.45
N TRP A 163 3.50 5.31 -8.06
CA TRP A 163 2.40 6.06 -8.65
C TRP A 163 2.61 6.32 -10.13
N ALA A 164 3.82 6.77 -10.50
CA ALA A 164 4.20 6.99 -11.89
C ALA A 164 4.13 5.71 -12.73
N ARG A 165 4.27 4.55 -12.09
CA ARG A 165 4.11 3.22 -12.72
C ARG A 165 2.66 2.74 -12.80
N GLY A 166 1.68 3.58 -12.45
CA GLY A 166 0.26 3.28 -12.58
C GLY A 166 -0.35 2.43 -11.47
N VAL A 167 0.38 2.15 -10.37
CA VAL A 167 -0.13 1.33 -9.26
C VAL A 167 -1.42 1.89 -8.66
N ILE A 168 -1.53 3.22 -8.63
CA ILE A 168 -2.67 3.95 -8.08
C ILE A 168 -4.00 3.60 -8.77
N THR A 169 -3.98 3.18 -10.04
CA THR A 169 -5.19 2.92 -10.83
C THR A 169 -6.02 1.76 -10.31
N THR A 170 -5.41 0.80 -9.64
CA THR A 170 -6.06 -0.42 -9.14
C THR A 170 -6.30 -0.43 -7.63
N LEU A 171 -5.92 0.63 -6.93
CA LEU A 171 -6.24 0.82 -5.51
C LEU A 171 -7.64 1.42 -5.37
N ASP A 172 -8.32 1.10 -4.26
CA ASP A 172 -9.56 1.81 -3.88
C ASP A 172 -9.23 3.08 -3.08
N TRP A 173 -8.25 3.00 -2.17
CA TRP A 173 -7.83 4.11 -1.31
C TRP A 173 -6.31 4.22 -1.22
N ALA A 174 -5.83 5.45 -1.11
CA ALA A 174 -4.44 5.74 -0.80
C ALA A 174 -4.31 6.39 0.58
N VAL A 175 -3.64 5.72 1.52
CA VAL A 175 -3.25 6.28 2.81
C VAL A 175 -1.92 6.99 2.65
N VAL A 176 -1.88 8.30 2.88
CA VAL A 176 -0.68 9.12 2.75
C VAL A 176 -0.14 9.46 4.13
N VAL A 177 1.04 8.93 4.44
CA VAL A 177 1.72 9.12 5.73
C VAL A 177 2.65 10.34 5.65
N VAL A 178 2.40 11.32 6.50
CA VAL A 178 3.11 12.60 6.56
C VAL A 178 3.89 12.68 7.87
N ASP A 179 5.21 12.75 7.77
CA ASP A 179 6.10 13.08 8.90
C ASP A 179 6.24 14.61 9.06
N PRO A 180 6.81 15.13 10.18
CA PRO A 180 6.91 16.57 10.42
C PRO A 180 7.99 17.25 9.55
N THR A 181 7.85 17.14 8.22
CA THR A 181 8.72 17.82 7.25
C THR A 181 7.91 18.51 6.16
N THR A 182 8.37 19.65 5.68
CA THR A 182 7.75 20.38 4.56
C THR A 182 7.65 19.49 3.32
N ALA A 183 8.70 18.71 3.02
CA ALA A 183 8.72 17.81 1.88
C ALA A 183 7.63 16.73 1.94
N ALA A 184 7.24 16.26 3.14
CA ALA A 184 6.14 15.30 3.29
C ALA A 184 4.78 15.96 3.09
N VAL A 185 4.61 17.21 3.55
CA VAL A 185 3.39 18.01 3.32
C VAL A 185 3.20 18.26 1.81
N ASP A 186 4.24 18.72 1.13
CA ASP A 186 4.20 19.00 -0.32
C ASP A 186 3.91 17.71 -1.11
N MET A 187 4.54 16.59 -0.71
CA MET A 187 4.28 15.30 -1.33
C MET A 187 2.81 14.87 -1.16
N ALA A 188 2.23 15.04 0.03
CA ALA A 188 0.82 14.72 0.26
C ALA A 188 -0.10 15.57 -0.63
N GLY A 189 0.21 16.86 -0.79
CA GLY A 189 -0.50 17.77 -1.70
C GLY A 189 -0.45 17.28 -3.15
N HIS A 190 0.73 16.90 -3.63
CA HIS A 190 0.89 16.35 -4.98
C HIS A 190 0.15 15.04 -5.19
N MET A 191 0.21 14.11 -4.22
CA MET A 191 -0.49 12.85 -4.28
C MET A 191 -2.01 13.06 -4.38
N ASP A 192 -2.58 13.91 -3.55
CA ASP A 192 -4.00 14.22 -3.59
C ASP A 192 -4.40 14.87 -4.93
N ASP A 193 -3.59 15.79 -5.46
CA ASP A 193 -3.84 16.39 -6.77
C ASP A 193 -3.84 15.37 -7.91
N VAL A 194 -2.88 14.42 -7.91
CA VAL A 194 -2.84 13.35 -8.93
C VAL A 194 -4.09 12.47 -8.86
N VAL A 195 -4.54 12.07 -7.66
CA VAL A 195 -5.78 11.30 -7.52
C VAL A 195 -6.99 12.08 -8.03
N ARG A 196 -7.11 13.37 -7.67
CA ARG A 196 -8.18 14.22 -8.19
C ARG A 196 -8.18 14.32 -9.73
N ARG A 197 -7.00 14.45 -10.33
CA ARG A 197 -6.85 14.49 -11.80
C ARG A 197 -7.22 13.16 -12.45
N ILE A 198 -6.79 12.02 -11.92
CA ILE A 198 -7.18 10.70 -12.42
C ILE A 198 -8.70 10.55 -12.38
N ARG A 199 -9.33 10.88 -11.25
CA ARG A 199 -10.80 10.86 -11.10
C ARG A 199 -11.54 11.83 -12.03
N ALA A 200 -10.87 12.90 -12.44
CA ALA A 200 -11.39 13.83 -13.46
C ALA A 200 -11.12 13.38 -14.91
N GLY A 201 -10.57 12.17 -15.10
CA GLY A 201 -10.33 11.58 -16.43
C GLY A 201 -9.00 11.97 -17.07
N ALA A 202 -7.99 12.37 -16.28
CA ALA A 202 -6.67 12.66 -16.82
C ALA A 202 -6.05 11.39 -17.43
N ALA A 203 -5.60 11.49 -18.66
CA ALA A 203 -4.90 10.42 -19.36
C ALA A 203 -3.43 10.28 -18.87
N PRO A 204 -2.85 9.07 -18.97
CA PRO A 204 -1.44 8.87 -18.70
C PRO A 204 -0.54 9.49 -19.77
N ALA A 205 0.75 9.66 -19.45
CA ALA A 205 1.77 9.97 -20.44
C ALA A 205 2.12 8.71 -21.24
N THR A 206 1.90 8.71 -22.55
CA THR A 206 2.08 7.56 -23.43
C THR A 206 3.04 7.79 -24.58
N HIS A 207 3.66 8.98 -24.67
CA HIS A 207 4.55 9.35 -25.80
C HIS A 207 5.79 8.47 -26.00
N HIS A 208 6.14 7.64 -25.01
CA HIS A 208 7.25 6.70 -25.05
C HIS A 208 6.83 5.30 -25.57
N LEU A 209 5.55 5.06 -25.80
CA LEU A 209 5.01 3.81 -26.30
C LEU A 209 4.81 3.90 -27.81
N ASP A 210 5.56 3.10 -28.57
CA ASP A 210 5.48 3.06 -30.03
C ASP A 210 4.31 2.20 -30.55
N ASP A 211 3.88 1.19 -29.75
CA ASP A 211 2.77 0.31 -30.12
C ASP A 211 1.42 0.93 -29.72
N PRO A 212 0.53 1.25 -30.67
CA PRO A 212 -0.78 1.81 -30.38
C PRO A 212 -1.65 0.93 -29.44
N ARG A 213 -1.43 -0.39 -29.43
CA ARG A 213 -2.16 -1.29 -28.52
C ARG A 213 -1.72 -1.08 -27.07
N LEU A 214 -0.44 -0.83 -26.83
CA LEU A 214 0.06 -0.52 -25.49
C LEU A 214 -0.45 0.84 -25.01
N VAL A 215 -0.56 1.81 -25.91
CA VAL A 215 -1.19 3.12 -25.62
C VAL A 215 -2.64 2.93 -25.18
N GLU A 216 -3.43 2.16 -25.95
CA GLU A 216 -4.83 1.90 -25.62
C GLU A 216 -4.99 1.20 -24.26
N ILE A 217 -4.12 0.21 -23.94
CA ILE A 217 -4.11 -0.46 -22.64
C ILE A 217 -3.79 0.53 -21.51
N ALA A 218 -2.76 1.36 -21.68
CA ALA A 218 -2.40 2.37 -20.69
C ALA A 218 -3.54 3.36 -20.44
N GLU A 219 -4.17 3.86 -21.49
CA GLU A 219 -5.32 4.77 -21.39
C GLU A 219 -6.52 4.11 -20.71
N ALA A 220 -6.80 2.83 -21.02
CA ALA A 220 -7.86 2.07 -20.39
C ALA A 220 -7.65 1.92 -18.88
N LEU A 221 -6.42 1.61 -18.44
CA LEU A 221 -6.09 1.51 -17.02
C LEU A 221 -6.39 2.79 -16.24
N TYR A 222 -6.15 3.97 -16.82
CA TYR A 222 -6.43 5.25 -16.18
C TYR A 222 -7.91 5.64 -16.28
N ARG A 223 -8.57 5.38 -17.39
CA ARG A 223 -10.01 5.60 -17.57
C ARG A 223 -10.84 4.77 -16.59
N ASP A 224 -10.44 3.51 -16.38
CA ASP A 224 -11.12 2.55 -15.52
C ASP A 224 -10.53 2.51 -14.10
N ALA A 225 -9.77 3.54 -13.72
CA ALA A 225 -9.10 3.62 -12.43
C ALA A 225 -10.11 3.55 -11.27
N ARG A 226 -9.80 2.69 -10.28
CA ARG A 226 -10.67 2.41 -9.13
C ARG A 226 -10.51 3.41 -7.99
N VAL A 227 -9.43 4.19 -7.99
CA VAL A 227 -9.06 5.06 -6.86
C VAL A 227 -10.15 6.10 -6.55
N ARG A 228 -10.62 6.08 -5.29
CA ARG A 228 -11.70 6.93 -4.80
C ARG A 228 -11.20 8.18 -4.10
N GLY A 229 -10.01 8.13 -3.49
CA GLY A 229 -9.44 9.28 -2.80
C GLY A 229 -8.19 8.95 -2.00
N THR A 230 -7.76 9.97 -1.25
CA THR A 230 -6.64 9.89 -0.33
C THR A 230 -7.13 10.03 1.11
N VAL A 231 -6.45 9.36 2.05
CA VAL A 231 -6.62 9.52 3.49
C VAL A 231 -5.28 9.91 4.08
N CYS A 232 -5.18 11.11 4.64
CA CYS A 232 -3.93 11.63 5.19
C CYS A 232 -3.79 11.29 6.68
N VAL A 233 -2.60 10.80 7.06
CA VAL A 233 -2.25 10.42 8.44
C VAL A 233 -0.96 11.12 8.81
N LEU A 234 -0.95 11.87 9.91
CA LEU A 234 0.26 12.40 10.50
C LEU A 234 0.96 11.28 11.29
N ASN A 235 2.28 11.19 11.16
CA ASN A 235 3.07 10.21 11.91
C ASN A 235 4.36 10.85 12.44
N LYS A 236 4.89 10.30 13.54
CA LYS A 236 6.07 10.83 14.22
C LYS A 236 5.89 12.28 14.67
N VAL A 237 4.69 12.64 15.09
CA VAL A 237 4.41 13.99 15.59
C VAL A 237 5.04 14.16 16.97
N PRO A 238 5.96 15.11 17.18
CA PRO A 238 6.66 15.23 18.46
C PRO A 238 5.78 15.82 19.56
N ASP A 239 4.92 16.79 19.21
CA ASP A 239 4.08 17.54 20.16
C ASP A 239 2.85 18.17 19.51
N ALA A 240 1.99 18.77 20.33
CA ALA A 240 0.74 19.39 19.87
C ALA A 240 0.96 20.65 19.01
N GLU A 241 2.06 21.39 19.20
CA GLU A 241 2.40 22.57 18.39
C GLU A 241 2.76 22.14 16.97
N SER A 242 3.60 21.10 16.85
CA SER A 242 3.96 20.50 15.56
C SER A 242 2.72 19.92 14.85
N GLU A 243 1.82 19.27 15.59
CA GLU A 243 0.55 18.79 15.01
C GLU A 243 -0.28 19.94 14.45
N ALA A 244 -0.48 21.01 15.22
CA ALA A 244 -1.24 22.18 14.78
C ALA A 244 -0.63 22.81 13.52
N TYR A 245 0.70 22.94 13.48
CA TYR A 245 1.43 23.45 12.30
C TYR A 245 1.20 22.56 11.07
N LEU A 246 1.36 21.24 11.20
CA LEU A 246 1.18 20.29 10.09
C LEU A 246 -0.26 20.31 9.56
N ARG A 247 -1.26 20.35 10.45
CA ARG A 247 -2.66 20.49 10.06
C ARG A 247 -2.92 21.78 9.29
N ALA A 248 -2.36 22.91 9.74
CA ALA A 248 -2.48 24.18 9.05
C ALA A 248 -1.75 24.17 7.69
N ALA A 249 -0.60 23.51 7.60
CA ALA A 249 0.15 23.35 6.36
C ALA A 249 -0.61 22.53 5.33
N LEU A 250 -1.17 21.38 5.72
CA LEU A 250 -1.98 20.50 4.86
C LEU A 250 -3.31 21.14 4.45
N ALA A 251 -3.91 21.97 5.31
CA ALA A 251 -5.12 22.70 4.97
C ALA A 251 -4.95 23.64 3.75
N ARG A 252 -3.72 24.13 3.48
CA ARG A 252 -3.41 24.90 2.26
C ARG A 252 -3.56 24.08 0.97
N HIS A 253 -3.45 22.75 1.09
CA HIS A 253 -3.71 21.80 0.01
C HIS A 253 -5.13 21.21 0.05
N ALA A 254 -6.02 21.76 0.91
CA ALA A 254 -7.36 21.24 1.17
C ALA A 254 -7.37 19.82 1.76
N ILE A 255 -6.30 19.42 2.46
CA ILE A 255 -6.15 18.11 3.08
C ILE A 255 -6.39 18.24 4.59
N THR A 256 -7.26 17.38 5.13
CA THR A 256 -7.51 17.25 6.57
C THR A 256 -7.01 15.89 7.05
N PRO A 257 -5.94 15.83 7.87
CA PRO A 257 -5.48 14.56 8.44
C PRO A 257 -6.52 13.93 9.37
N VAL A 258 -6.77 12.65 9.19
CA VAL A 258 -7.78 11.90 9.97
C VAL A 258 -7.26 11.41 11.32
N ALA A 259 -5.93 11.23 11.44
CA ALA A 259 -5.28 10.82 12.68
C ALA A 259 -3.88 11.47 12.78
N ALA A 260 -3.38 11.55 14.02
CA ALA A 260 -2.03 11.96 14.32
C ALA A 260 -1.38 10.93 15.26
N ILE A 261 -0.42 10.19 14.76
CA ILE A 261 0.37 9.24 15.53
C ILE A 261 1.60 9.98 16.04
N HIS A 262 1.66 10.20 17.35
CA HIS A 262 2.78 10.87 17.98
C HIS A 262 4.01 9.96 18.07
N GLU A 263 5.19 10.57 18.21
CA GLU A 263 6.44 9.84 18.43
C GLU A 263 6.31 8.85 19.59
N ASP A 264 6.83 7.65 19.38
CA ASP A 264 6.79 6.58 20.36
C ASP A 264 8.12 5.85 20.39
N ARG A 265 8.83 6.01 21.51
CA ARG A 265 10.13 5.36 21.73
C ARG A 265 10.03 3.84 21.79
N ALA A 266 8.88 3.31 22.24
CA ALA A 266 8.66 1.86 22.29
C ALA A 266 8.56 1.28 20.88
N LEU A 267 7.80 1.93 19.98
CA LEU A 267 7.73 1.54 18.57
C LEU A 267 9.09 1.66 17.87
N ALA A 268 9.81 2.75 18.07
CA ALA A 268 11.15 2.94 17.52
C ALA A 268 12.13 1.87 18.03
N GLY A 269 12.08 1.55 19.32
CA GLY A 269 12.88 0.50 19.94
C GLY A 269 12.55 -0.89 19.42
N ALA A 270 11.27 -1.21 19.20
CA ALA A 270 10.84 -2.49 18.63
C ALA A 270 11.39 -2.65 17.20
N TRP A 271 11.24 -1.64 16.34
CA TRP A 271 11.84 -1.68 14.99
C TRP A 271 13.35 -1.91 15.01
N MET A 272 14.06 -1.24 15.93
CA MET A 272 15.53 -1.36 16.05
C MET A 272 15.96 -2.78 16.47
N ARG A 273 15.16 -3.47 17.29
CA ARG A 273 15.47 -4.83 17.75
C ARG A 273 14.89 -5.94 16.89
N GLY A 274 14.00 -5.59 15.93
CA GLY A 274 13.24 -6.57 15.18
C GLY A 274 12.13 -7.25 16.00
N ASP A 275 11.63 -6.58 17.03
CA ASP A 275 10.55 -7.08 17.86
C ASP A 275 9.18 -6.80 17.21
N PRO A 276 8.14 -7.57 17.54
CA PRO A 276 6.76 -7.24 17.16
C PRO A 276 6.34 -5.86 17.67
N LEU A 277 5.63 -5.11 16.83
CA LEU A 277 5.13 -3.80 17.23
C LEU A 277 3.90 -3.95 18.11
N GLU A 278 3.98 -3.51 19.35
CA GLU A 278 2.82 -3.42 20.25
C GLU A 278 1.93 -2.24 19.82
N ALA A 279 0.68 -2.55 19.42
CA ALA A 279 -0.24 -1.55 18.88
C ALA A 279 -1.14 -0.91 19.95
N ASP A 280 -1.13 -1.40 21.19
CA ASP A 280 -2.13 -1.02 22.21
C ASP A 280 -2.05 0.45 22.59
N GLY A 281 -0.86 1.01 22.72
CA GLY A 281 -0.64 2.44 22.96
C GLY A 281 -1.12 3.37 21.83
N ARG A 282 -1.35 2.84 20.63
CA ARG A 282 -1.78 3.56 19.41
C ARG A 282 -3.09 3.03 18.83
N ALA A 283 -3.79 2.19 19.59
CA ALA A 283 -5.04 1.56 19.12
C ALA A 283 -6.10 2.59 18.73
N LYS A 284 -6.19 3.71 19.45
CA LYS A 284 -7.14 4.79 19.17
C LYS A 284 -6.80 5.51 17.85
N ASP A 285 -5.52 5.83 17.62
CA ASP A 285 -5.08 6.52 16.41
C ASP A 285 -5.30 5.63 15.19
N ALA A 286 -4.95 4.34 15.30
CA ALA A 286 -5.19 3.37 14.24
C ALA A 286 -6.68 3.12 13.97
N ALA A 287 -7.52 3.10 15.01
CA ALA A 287 -8.98 2.99 14.86
C ALA A 287 -9.58 4.18 14.12
N ALA A 288 -9.09 5.40 14.36
CA ALA A 288 -9.54 6.60 13.66
C ALA A 288 -9.24 6.53 12.14
N ILE A 289 -8.12 5.91 11.75
CA ILE A 289 -7.81 5.69 10.32
C ILE A 289 -8.84 4.73 9.70
N VAL A 290 -9.15 3.63 10.38
CA VAL A 290 -10.16 2.66 9.90
C VAL A 290 -11.53 3.32 9.78
N GLU A 291 -11.94 4.09 10.78
CA GLU A 291 -13.23 4.82 10.78
C GLU A 291 -13.33 5.80 9.60
N ALA A 292 -12.25 6.52 9.34
CA ALA A 292 -12.20 7.44 8.21
C ALA A 292 -12.30 6.71 6.86
N LEU A 293 -11.62 5.57 6.70
CA LEU A 293 -11.70 4.75 5.50
C LEU A 293 -13.10 4.15 5.30
N GLU A 294 -13.72 3.62 6.36
CA GLU A 294 -15.09 3.10 6.31
C GLU A 294 -16.12 4.19 5.98
N ALA A 295 -15.97 5.36 6.58
CA ALA A 295 -16.84 6.51 6.30
C ALA A 295 -16.67 7.02 4.86
N ALA A 296 -15.44 7.11 4.39
CA ALA A 296 -15.14 7.52 3.01
C ALA A 296 -15.69 6.50 1.99
N GLU A 297 -15.57 5.20 2.28
CA GLU A 297 -16.13 4.14 1.43
C GLU A 297 -17.66 4.21 1.38
N ALA A 298 -18.32 4.45 2.51
CA ALA A 298 -19.77 4.57 2.58
C ALA A 298 -20.32 5.77 1.78
N VAL A 299 -19.53 6.84 1.63
CA VAL A 299 -19.90 8.01 0.81
C VAL A 299 -19.66 7.75 -0.69
N ALA A 300 -18.67 6.89 -1.02
CA ALA A 300 -18.28 6.61 -2.40
C ALA A 300 -19.05 5.43 -3.04
N ALA A 301 -19.76 4.64 -2.24
CA ALA A 301 -20.59 3.50 -2.66
C ALA A 301 -21.95 3.96 -3.14
#